data_2f8872b005390d6e1a9d066e1e31b8d5
#
_entry.id   2f8872b005390d6e1a9d066e1e31b8d5
#
_cell.length_a   1.000
_cell.length_b   1.000
_cell.length_c   1.000
_cell.angle_alpha   90.00
_cell.angle_beta   90.00
_cell.angle_gamma   90.00
#
_symmetry.space_group_name_H-M   'P 1'
#
loop_
_entity.id
_entity.type
_entity.pdbx_description
1 polymer ?
#
loop_
_entity_poly.entity_id
_entity_poly.type
_entity_poly.pdbx_seq_one_letter_code
_entity_poly.pdbx_strand_id
1 'polypeptide(L)'
;MNVLDRIVGDTRDEIARRRERVPLAQLEQAIASRPEGRPFQEALARPGVSLIAEHNRRSPSAGAIREGATVTEIVQAYERGCAAALSILTEPFHFGGSLDDLREALAATDLPILRKDFIVDPYQLYESAAADS
;
A
#
# COMPACT_ATOMS: atom_id res chain seq x y z
N MET A 1 18.89 -5.23 -19.16
CA MET A 1 18.08 -5.10 -17.92
C MET A 1 17.02 -4.02 -18.15
N ASN A 2 15.76 -4.38 -18.06
CA ASN A 2 14.66 -3.44 -18.20
C ASN A 2 14.31 -2.77 -16.85
N VAL A 3 13.35 -1.84 -16.88
CA VAL A 3 12.93 -1.11 -15.66
C VAL A 3 12.38 -2.06 -14.61
N LEU A 4 11.59 -3.04 -15.01
CA LEU A 4 11.00 -4.01 -14.07
C LEU A 4 12.09 -4.84 -13.36
N ASP A 5 13.08 -5.31 -14.07
CA ASP A 5 14.18 -6.08 -13.47
C ASP A 5 14.92 -5.26 -12.41
N ARG A 6 15.12 -3.99 -12.69
CA ARG A 6 15.75 -3.05 -11.76
C ARG A 6 14.90 -2.86 -10.51
N ILE A 7 13.61 -2.63 -10.68
CA ILE A 7 12.68 -2.47 -9.55
C ILE A 7 12.62 -3.73 -8.70
N VAL A 8 12.55 -4.90 -9.32
CA VAL A 8 12.55 -6.19 -8.61
C VAL A 8 13.84 -6.37 -7.80
N GLY A 9 14.99 -6.04 -8.39
CA GLY A 9 16.28 -6.11 -7.70
C GLY A 9 16.33 -5.21 -6.47
N ASP A 10 15.93 -3.95 -6.63
CA ASP A 10 15.87 -2.99 -5.53
C ASP A 10 14.88 -3.43 -4.44
N THR A 11 13.76 -4.01 -4.84
CA THR A 11 12.74 -4.53 -3.91
C THR A 11 13.29 -5.68 -3.08
N ARG A 12 14.00 -6.62 -3.70
CA ARG A 12 14.63 -7.74 -2.97
C ARG A 12 15.63 -7.27 -1.92
N ASP A 13 16.45 -6.28 -2.27
CA ASP A 13 17.43 -5.71 -1.36
C ASP A 13 16.73 -4.99 -0.19
N GLU A 14 15.68 -4.25 -0.46
CA GLU A 14 14.90 -3.56 0.57
C GLU A 14 14.19 -4.52 1.51
N ILE A 15 13.63 -5.62 0.98
CA ILE A 15 13.01 -6.68 1.80
C ILE A 15 14.05 -7.26 2.76
N ALA A 16 15.26 -7.53 2.30
CA ALA A 16 16.32 -8.07 3.15
C ALA A 16 16.63 -7.11 4.32
N ARG A 17 16.71 -5.79 4.04
CA ARG A 17 16.94 -4.77 5.08
C ARG A 17 15.79 -4.70 6.08
N ARG A 18 14.54 -4.72 5.60
CA ARG A 18 13.35 -4.66 6.47
C ARG A 18 13.24 -5.91 7.34
N ARG A 19 13.54 -7.07 6.78
CA ARG A 19 13.48 -8.34 7.51
C ARG A 19 14.48 -8.41 8.67
N GLU A 20 15.65 -7.76 8.54
CA GLU A 20 16.60 -7.64 9.63
C GLU A 20 16.05 -6.79 10.78
N ARG A 21 15.36 -5.70 10.45
CA ARG A 21 14.79 -4.78 11.45
C ARG A 21 13.52 -5.32 12.08
N VAL A 22 12.68 -5.99 11.29
CA VAL A 22 11.39 -6.55 11.73
C VAL A 22 11.34 -8.01 11.30
N PRO A 23 11.77 -8.94 12.15
CA PRO A 23 11.73 -10.38 11.84
C PRO A 23 10.30 -10.87 11.58
N LEU A 24 10.18 -11.92 10.75
CA LEU A 24 8.89 -12.52 10.40
C LEU A 24 8.04 -12.86 11.63
N ALA A 25 8.66 -13.38 12.68
CA ALA A 25 7.96 -13.72 13.92
C ALA A 25 7.24 -12.51 14.55
N GLN A 26 7.81 -11.32 14.44
CA GLN A 26 7.18 -10.09 14.94
C GLN A 26 5.95 -9.73 14.10
N LEU A 27 6.00 -9.92 12.79
CA LEU A 27 4.85 -9.71 11.91
C LEU A 27 3.74 -10.72 12.21
N GLU A 28 4.08 -11.98 12.42
CA GLU A 28 3.12 -13.02 12.79
C GLU A 28 2.39 -12.68 14.08
N GLN A 29 3.09 -12.15 15.09
CA GLN A 29 2.49 -11.70 16.34
C GLN A 29 1.51 -10.54 16.11
N ALA A 30 1.89 -9.57 15.29
CA ALA A 30 1.03 -8.44 14.96
C ALA A 30 -0.25 -8.90 14.24
N ILE A 31 -0.12 -9.86 13.31
CA ILE A 31 -1.27 -10.43 12.59
C ILE A 31 -2.22 -11.15 13.55
N ALA A 32 -1.68 -11.93 14.49
CA ALA A 32 -2.48 -12.69 15.44
C ALA A 32 -3.35 -11.81 16.36
N SER A 33 -2.93 -10.57 16.59
CA SER A 33 -3.63 -9.63 17.48
C SER A 33 -4.49 -8.60 16.75
N ARG A 34 -4.48 -8.59 15.41
CA ARG A 34 -5.25 -7.62 14.62
C ARG A 34 -6.72 -8.04 14.47
N PRO A 35 -7.64 -7.09 14.27
CA PRO A 35 -9.02 -7.42 13.91
C PRO A 35 -9.09 -8.03 12.50
N GLU A 36 -10.27 -8.54 12.14
CA GLU A 36 -10.52 -9.01 10.80
C GLU A 36 -10.28 -7.91 9.76
N GLY A 37 -9.70 -8.28 8.62
CA GLY A 37 -9.39 -7.35 7.54
C GLY A 37 -10.62 -6.73 6.91
N ARG A 38 -10.45 -5.57 6.27
CA ARG A 38 -11.54 -4.83 5.62
C ARG A 38 -11.99 -5.53 4.33
N PRO A 39 -13.30 -5.51 4.01
CA PRO A 39 -13.87 -6.30 2.89
C PRO A 39 -13.63 -5.64 1.53
N PHE A 40 -12.47 -5.82 0.94
CA PHE A 40 -12.10 -5.21 -0.35
C PHE A 40 -12.95 -5.75 -1.50
N GLN A 41 -13.05 -7.07 -1.64
CA GLN A 41 -13.80 -7.70 -2.71
C GLN A 41 -15.29 -7.32 -2.66
N GLU A 42 -15.88 -7.35 -1.48
CA GLU A 42 -17.29 -7.02 -1.28
C GLU A 42 -17.58 -5.57 -1.62
N ALA A 43 -16.66 -4.66 -1.33
CA ALA A 43 -16.80 -3.24 -1.67
C ALA A 43 -16.88 -3.05 -3.19
N LEU A 44 -16.14 -3.84 -3.98
CA LEU A 44 -16.15 -3.77 -5.43
C LEU A 44 -17.32 -4.53 -6.07
N ALA A 45 -17.91 -5.49 -5.37
CA ALA A 45 -18.99 -6.33 -5.88
C ALA A 45 -20.37 -5.67 -5.82
N ARG A 46 -20.50 -4.46 -5.30
CA ARG A 46 -21.76 -3.72 -5.23
C ARG A 46 -22.28 -3.40 -6.63
N PRO A 47 -23.63 -3.32 -6.83
CA PRO A 47 -24.19 -2.95 -8.12
C PRO A 47 -23.71 -1.60 -8.61
N GLY A 48 -23.54 -1.45 -9.93
CA GLY A 48 -23.08 -0.22 -10.55
C GLY A 48 -21.58 -0.17 -10.73
N VAL A 49 -21.04 1.03 -10.94
CA VAL A 49 -19.61 1.27 -11.11
C VAL A 49 -18.95 1.51 -9.75
N SER A 50 -17.87 0.78 -9.48
CA SER A 50 -17.06 0.98 -8.29
C SER A 50 -15.74 1.64 -8.67
N LEU A 51 -15.33 2.65 -7.89
CA LEU A 51 -14.10 3.39 -8.12
C LEU A 51 -13.03 2.95 -7.12
N ILE A 52 -11.87 2.53 -7.64
CA ILE A 52 -10.65 2.39 -6.83
C ILE A 52 -9.81 3.64 -7.09
N ALA A 53 -9.59 4.44 -6.05
CA ALA A 53 -8.78 5.64 -6.15
C ALA A 53 -7.36 5.36 -5.68
N GLU A 54 -6.37 5.74 -6.49
CA GLU A 54 -4.97 5.45 -6.21
C GLU A 54 -4.19 6.68 -5.78
N HIS A 55 -3.42 6.54 -4.70
CA HIS A 55 -2.45 7.54 -4.27
C HIS A 55 -1.07 7.18 -4.77
N ASN A 56 -0.44 8.12 -5.48
CA ASN A 56 0.84 7.93 -6.14
C ASN A 56 1.60 9.27 -6.14
N ARG A 57 2.77 9.32 -5.51
CA ARG A 57 3.56 10.55 -5.41
C ARG A 57 4.36 10.82 -6.66
N ARG A 58 4.92 9.78 -7.28
CA ARG A 58 5.72 9.84 -8.50
C ARG A 58 5.71 8.49 -9.20
N SER A 59 6.19 8.47 -10.44
CA SER A 59 6.40 7.22 -11.19
C SER A 59 7.64 7.33 -12.06
N PRO A 60 8.22 6.20 -12.50
CA PRO A 60 9.38 6.20 -13.39
C PRO A 60 9.12 6.92 -14.73
N SER A 61 7.88 6.91 -15.22
CA SER A 61 7.52 7.51 -16.50
C SER A 61 7.10 8.98 -16.40
N ALA A 62 6.45 9.37 -15.31
CA ALA A 62 5.87 10.69 -15.15
C ALA A 62 6.67 11.63 -14.22
N GLY A 63 7.63 11.09 -13.47
CA GLY A 63 8.31 11.85 -12.43
C GLY A 63 7.39 12.19 -11.27
N ALA A 64 7.55 13.37 -10.68
CA ALA A 64 6.68 13.83 -9.60
C ALA A 64 5.26 14.05 -10.11
N ILE A 65 4.27 13.42 -9.45
CA ILE A 65 2.86 13.54 -9.81
C ILE A 65 2.17 14.56 -8.91
N ARG A 66 2.39 14.45 -7.61
CA ARG A 66 1.82 15.39 -6.64
C ARG A 66 2.74 15.53 -5.42
N GLU A 67 3.02 16.78 -5.07
CA GLU A 67 3.81 17.13 -3.91
C GLU A 67 3.00 18.04 -2.98
N GLY A 68 3.38 18.07 -1.70
CA GLY A 68 2.83 19.01 -0.71
C GLY A 68 1.51 18.60 -0.06
N ALA A 69 0.79 17.59 -0.56
CA ALA A 69 -0.41 17.07 0.10
C ALA A 69 -0.05 15.87 0.98
N THR A 70 -0.69 15.75 2.15
CA THR A 70 -0.53 14.58 3.01
C THR A 70 -1.35 13.42 2.49
N VAL A 71 -0.97 12.19 2.85
CA VAL A 71 -1.77 10.99 2.54
C VAL A 71 -3.17 11.12 3.14
N THR A 72 -3.28 11.59 4.36
CA THR A 72 -4.56 11.83 5.05
C THR A 72 -5.48 12.73 4.23
N GLU A 73 -4.98 13.87 3.75
CA GLU A 73 -5.77 14.81 2.95
C GLU A 73 -6.28 14.18 1.65
N ILE A 74 -5.40 13.45 0.95
CA ILE A 74 -5.75 12.81 -0.32
C ILE A 74 -6.78 11.70 -0.11
N VAL A 75 -6.56 10.84 0.86
CA VAL A 75 -7.43 9.71 1.18
C VAL A 75 -8.83 10.20 1.59
N GLN A 76 -8.90 11.23 2.42
CA GLN A 76 -10.19 11.82 2.82
C GLN A 76 -10.91 12.48 1.64
N ALA A 77 -10.16 13.08 0.71
CA ALA A 77 -10.75 13.62 -0.52
C ALA A 77 -11.33 12.51 -1.40
N TYR A 78 -10.65 11.39 -1.53
CA TYR A 78 -11.14 10.23 -2.26
C TYR A 78 -12.41 9.64 -1.63
N GLU A 79 -12.45 9.56 -0.30
CA GLU A 79 -13.64 9.10 0.43
C GLU A 79 -14.83 10.04 0.20
N ARG A 80 -14.62 11.35 0.27
CA ARG A 80 -15.67 12.34 -0.07
C ARG A 80 -16.13 12.22 -1.51
N GLY A 81 -15.25 11.82 -2.42
CA GLY A 81 -15.55 11.56 -3.83
C GLY A 81 -16.21 10.21 -4.08
N CYS A 82 -16.59 9.48 -3.03
CA CYS A 82 -17.29 8.20 -3.10
C CYS A 82 -16.46 7.04 -3.67
N ALA A 83 -15.16 7.03 -3.46
CA ALA A 83 -14.34 5.85 -3.77
C ALA A 83 -14.85 4.65 -2.97
N ALA A 84 -14.90 3.47 -3.62
CA ALA A 84 -15.30 2.22 -2.98
C ALA A 84 -14.12 1.59 -2.24
N ALA A 85 -12.91 1.80 -2.75
CA ALA A 85 -11.66 1.28 -2.21
C ALA A 85 -10.50 2.17 -2.63
N LEU A 86 -9.36 2.01 -1.97
CA LEU A 86 -8.16 2.77 -2.26
C LEU A 86 -7.01 1.84 -2.66
N SER A 87 -6.07 2.38 -3.41
CA SER A 87 -4.79 1.76 -3.72
C SER A 87 -3.67 2.72 -3.29
N ILE A 88 -2.75 2.25 -2.46
CA ILE A 88 -1.66 3.06 -1.92
C ILE A 88 -0.33 2.49 -2.39
N LEU A 89 0.43 3.27 -3.16
CA LEU A 89 1.78 2.93 -3.59
C LEU A 89 2.74 2.93 -2.40
N THR A 90 3.39 1.80 -2.17
CA THR A 90 4.34 1.63 -1.07
C THR A 90 5.78 1.41 -1.52
N GLU A 91 6.03 1.29 -2.82
CA GLU A 91 7.39 1.12 -3.35
C GLU A 91 8.18 2.43 -3.18
N PRO A 92 9.34 2.40 -2.46
CA PRO A 92 10.01 3.64 -2.06
C PRO A 92 10.90 4.28 -3.12
N PHE A 93 11.65 3.50 -3.90
CA PHE A 93 12.72 4.05 -4.73
C PHE A 93 12.23 4.66 -6.04
N HIS A 94 11.24 4.05 -6.67
CA HIS A 94 10.74 4.43 -8.00
C HIS A 94 9.42 5.19 -7.95
N PHE A 95 8.59 4.93 -6.94
CA PHE A 95 7.28 5.57 -6.77
C PHE A 95 7.19 6.49 -5.55
N GLY A 96 8.24 6.53 -4.73
CA GLY A 96 8.29 7.42 -3.57
C GLY A 96 7.32 7.12 -2.45
N GLY A 97 6.78 5.90 -2.41
CA GLY A 97 5.87 5.46 -1.37
C GLY A 97 6.57 4.89 -0.14
N SER A 98 5.79 4.42 0.81
CA SER A 98 6.28 3.76 2.01
C SER A 98 5.17 2.97 2.69
N LEU A 99 5.56 2.05 3.58
CA LEU A 99 4.60 1.39 4.48
C LEU A 99 3.98 2.38 5.47
N ASP A 100 4.69 3.47 5.79
CA ASP A 100 4.13 4.54 6.62
C ASP A 100 2.98 5.25 5.92
N ASP A 101 3.07 5.46 4.60
CA ASP A 101 1.97 6.00 3.80
C ASP A 101 0.74 5.08 3.88
N LEU A 102 0.95 3.77 3.82
CA LEU A 102 -0.13 2.78 3.97
C LEU A 102 -0.79 2.87 5.35
N ARG A 103 0.01 2.95 6.40
CA ARG A 103 -0.49 3.08 7.78
C ARG A 103 -1.24 4.38 7.99
N GLU A 104 -0.73 5.49 7.44
CA GLU A 104 -1.42 6.79 7.50
C GLU A 104 -2.77 6.71 6.81
N ALA A 105 -2.84 6.10 5.63
CA ALA A 105 -4.09 5.91 4.90
C ALA A 105 -5.10 5.08 5.71
N LEU A 106 -4.65 3.96 6.27
CA LEU A 106 -5.50 3.08 7.09
C LEU A 106 -6.05 3.80 8.33
N ALA A 107 -5.28 4.71 8.91
CA ALA A 107 -5.74 5.52 10.05
C ALA A 107 -6.71 6.64 9.65
N ALA A 108 -6.69 7.07 8.40
CA ALA A 108 -7.47 8.22 7.91
C ALA A 108 -8.85 7.85 7.35
N THR A 109 -9.13 6.57 7.10
CA THR A 109 -10.39 6.11 6.51
C THR A 109 -10.71 4.68 6.94
N ASP A 110 -11.98 4.32 6.85
CA ASP A 110 -12.45 2.93 7.03
C ASP A 110 -12.58 2.16 5.71
N LEU A 111 -12.29 2.80 4.58
CA LEU A 111 -12.34 2.14 3.27
C LEU A 111 -11.31 0.99 3.21
N PRO A 112 -11.63 -0.09 2.46
CA PRO A 112 -10.64 -1.12 2.22
C PRO A 112 -9.51 -0.59 1.34
N ILE A 113 -8.27 -1.00 1.64
CA ILE A 113 -7.07 -0.48 0.99
C ILE A 113 -6.22 -1.62 0.45
N LEU A 114 -5.87 -1.52 -0.83
CA LEU A 114 -4.90 -2.38 -1.49
C LEU A 114 -3.50 -1.78 -1.31
N ARG A 115 -2.57 -2.56 -0.81
CA ARG A 115 -1.15 -2.22 -0.91
C ARG A 115 -0.70 -2.41 -2.35
N LYS A 116 -0.26 -1.34 -2.98
CA LYS A 116 0.28 -1.37 -4.34
C LYS A 116 1.80 -1.37 -4.29
N ASP A 117 2.39 -2.49 -4.68
CA ASP A 117 3.84 -2.68 -4.63
C ASP A 117 4.23 -3.81 -5.57
N PHE A 118 5.53 -4.05 -5.71
CA PHE A 118 6.06 -5.23 -6.42
C PHE A 118 6.25 -6.35 -5.40
N ILE A 119 5.31 -7.27 -5.38
CA ILE A 119 5.31 -8.38 -4.42
C ILE A 119 6.15 -9.52 -4.99
N VAL A 120 7.32 -9.76 -4.41
CA VAL A 120 8.31 -10.74 -4.88
C VAL A 120 8.73 -11.74 -3.81
N ASP A 121 8.23 -11.59 -2.59
CA ASP A 121 8.59 -12.44 -1.45
C ASP A 121 7.40 -12.59 -0.50
N PRO A 122 7.15 -13.78 0.06
CA PRO A 122 6.08 -13.98 1.05
C PRO A 122 6.16 -13.04 2.25
N TYR A 123 7.34 -12.59 2.63
CA TYR A 123 7.52 -11.60 3.71
C TYR A 123 6.65 -10.35 3.51
N GLN A 124 6.51 -9.89 2.26
CA GLN A 124 5.68 -8.72 1.92
C GLN A 124 4.18 -8.97 2.19
N LEU A 125 3.71 -10.20 2.06
CA LEU A 125 2.33 -10.56 2.39
C LEU A 125 2.09 -10.44 3.90
N TYR A 126 3.05 -10.85 4.70
CA TYR A 126 2.98 -10.69 6.16
C TYR A 126 3.05 -9.21 6.56
N GLU A 127 3.88 -8.40 5.88
CA GLU A 127 3.89 -6.95 6.10
C GLU A 127 2.52 -6.33 5.82
N SER A 128 1.90 -6.71 4.71
CA SER A 128 0.57 -6.20 4.32
C SER A 128 -0.48 -6.59 5.35
N ALA A 129 -0.51 -7.86 5.73
CA ALA A 129 -1.46 -8.37 6.71
C ALA A 129 -1.25 -7.73 8.10
N ALA A 130 -0.01 -7.52 8.51
CA ALA A 130 0.29 -6.86 9.79
C ALA A 130 -0.13 -5.38 9.81
N ALA A 131 -0.18 -4.73 8.64
CA ALA A 131 -0.65 -3.36 8.49
C ALA A 131 -2.18 -3.27 8.29
N ASP A 132 -2.88 -4.38 8.18
CA ASP A 132 -4.34 -4.46 7.96
C ASP A 132 -4.77 -4.06 6.53
N SER A 133 -3.90 -4.33 5.58
CA SER A 133 -4.17 -4.09 4.16
C SER A 133 -4.61 -5.38 3.47
#